data_ef3bd935698426de4c320ff2ecd7d753
#
_entry.id   ef3bd935698426de4c320ff2ecd7d753
#
_cell.length_a   1.000
_cell.length_b   1.000
_cell.length_c   1.000
_cell.angle_alpha   90.00
_cell.angle_beta   90.00
_cell.angle_gamma   90.00
#
_symmetry.space_group_name_H-M   'P 1'
#
loop_
_entity.id
_entity.type
_entity.pdbx_description
1 polymer ?
#
loop_
_entity_poly.entity_id
_entity_poly.type
_entity_poly.pdbx_seq_one_letter_code
_entity_poly.pdbx_strand_id
1 'polypeptide(L)'
;MSILNDVLLWSEKDLSLWLRDAARRLLLNEQLGPQDFRDFYALLKHENDIEVVDGLQANPLSADHIPAGGEAALSVTLKSMSDLENVNRIMPGQVLSFEEKGVTVIYGGNGAGKSGYARVLKHACRARDRGGEILGDVTKAAVGAGKPKATFTASLNGVAQTFHWTSGSVPPPQLSYVSVFDRSEEHTSELQSPPLS
;
A
#
# COMPACT_ATOMS: atom_id res chain seq x y z
N MET A 1 -3.97 16.33 -13.65
CA MET A 1 -4.12 16.93 -12.31
C MET A 1 -3.31 16.09 -11.33
N SER A 2 -2.75 16.71 -10.29
CA SER A 2 -2.02 15.97 -9.25
C SER A 2 -3.06 15.38 -8.28
N ILE A 3 -2.85 14.15 -7.81
CA ILE A 3 -3.71 13.49 -6.82
C ILE A 3 -3.87 14.35 -5.55
N LEU A 4 -2.85 15.14 -5.20
CA LEU A 4 -2.92 16.06 -4.05
C LEU A 4 -3.93 17.18 -4.27
N ASN A 5 -4.07 17.67 -5.51
CA ASN A 5 -5.10 18.65 -5.83
C ASN A 5 -6.52 18.04 -5.76
N ASP A 6 -6.67 16.78 -6.18
CA ASP A 6 -7.95 16.09 -6.08
C ASP A 6 -8.32 15.84 -4.60
N VAL A 7 -7.33 15.49 -3.75
CA VAL A 7 -7.49 15.37 -2.29
C VAL A 7 -7.85 16.72 -1.66
N LEU A 8 -7.21 17.81 -2.09
CA LEU A 8 -7.55 19.16 -1.61
C LEU A 8 -9.01 19.50 -1.91
N LEU A 9 -9.41 19.39 -3.18
CA LEU A 9 -10.78 19.68 -3.62
C LEU A 9 -11.82 18.82 -2.89
N TRP A 10 -11.54 17.54 -2.71
CA TRP A 10 -12.38 16.64 -1.93
C TRP A 10 -12.47 17.10 -0.47
N SER A 11 -11.34 17.44 0.15
CA SER A 11 -11.32 17.88 1.54
C SER A 11 -12.11 19.18 1.75
N GLU A 12 -12.02 20.11 0.81
CA GLU A 12 -12.76 21.38 0.87
C GLU A 12 -14.26 21.20 0.75
N LYS A 13 -14.68 20.21 -0.03
CA LYS A 13 -16.09 19.94 -0.30
C LYS A 13 -16.76 19.09 0.78
N ASP A 14 -16.08 18.05 1.25
CA ASP A 14 -16.73 16.95 1.98
C ASP A 14 -16.25 16.83 3.44
N LEU A 15 -15.19 17.54 3.87
CA LEU A 15 -14.67 17.45 5.22
C LEU A 15 -14.96 18.69 6.06
N SER A 16 -15.28 18.48 7.33
CA SER A 16 -15.36 19.52 8.34
C SER A 16 -13.98 20.11 8.69
N LEU A 17 -13.95 21.29 9.33
CA LEU A 17 -12.70 22.03 9.57
C LEU A 17 -11.67 21.21 10.36
N TRP A 18 -12.08 20.48 11.40
CA TRP A 18 -11.16 19.67 12.18
C TRP A 18 -10.59 18.47 11.39
N LEU A 19 -11.39 17.88 10.49
CA LEU A 19 -10.91 16.81 9.60
C LEU A 19 -9.94 17.34 8.54
N ARG A 20 -10.14 18.55 8.07
CA ARG A 20 -9.20 19.22 7.16
C ARG A 20 -7.89 19.55 7.87
N ASP A 21 -7.90 19.91 9.16
CA ASP A 21 -6.69 20.07 9.96
C ASP A 21 -5.97 18.73 10.16
N ALA A 22 -6.72 17.66 10.41
CA ALA A 22 -6.16 16.32 10.50
C ALA A 22 -5.48 15.90 9.18
N ALA A 23 -6.14 16.13 8.04
CA ALA A 23 -5.58 15.86 6.72
C ALA A 23 -4.29 16.66 6.46
N ARG A 24 -4.24 17.94 6.87
CA ARG A 24 -3.04 18.77 6.78
C ARG A 24 -1.90 18.21 7.64
N ARG A 25 -2.18 17.87 8.91
CA ARG A 25 -1.14 17.33 9.81
C ARG A 25 -0.61 16.01 9.28
N LEU A 26 -1.46 15.14 8.76
CA LEU A 26 -1.04 13.87 8.15
C LEU A 26 -0.18 14.09 6.91
N LEU A 27 -0.53 15.08 6.07
CA LEU A 27 0.25 15.40 4.87
C LEU A 27 1.65 15.93 5.21
N LEU A 28 1.78 16.75 6.27
CA LEU A 28 3.05 17.39 6.65
C LEU A 28 3.95 16.49 7.50
N ASN A 29 3.37 15.66 8.37
CA ASN A 29 4.10 14.89 9.38
C ASN A 29 4.16 13.39 9.11
N GLU A 30 3.48 12.89 8.09
CA GLU A 30 3.35 11.46 7.72
C GLU A 30 2.72 10.56 8.82
N GLN A 31 2.78 10.96 10.08
CA GLN A 31 2.23 10.24 11.22
C GLN A 31 1.59 11.20 12.20
N LEU A 32 0.50 10.73 12.84
CA LEU A 32 -0.21 11.47 13.88
C LEU A 32 0.22 10.96 15.26
N GLY A 33 0.54 11.87 16.15
CA GLY A 33 0.91 11.57 17.53
C GLY A 33 -0.26 11.66 18.53
N PRO A 34 -0.06 11.23 19.78
CA PRO A 34 -1.11 11.30 20.82
C PRO A 34 -1.64 12.73 21.09
N GLN A 35 -0.83 13.77 20.85
CA GLN A 35 -1.26 15.15 21.00
C GLN A 35 -2.22 15.56 19.88
N ASP A 36 -1.97 15.13 18.63
CA ASP A 36 -2.85 15.42 17.51
C ASP A 36 -4.27 14.88 17.77
N PHE A 37 -4.40 13.68 18.32
CA PHE A 37 -5.70 13.11 18.65
C PHE A 37 -6.42 13.88 19.76
N ARG A 38 -5.71 14.43 20.75
CA ARG A 38 -6.30 15.30 21.78
C ARG A 38 -6.81 16.61 21.17
N ASP A 39 -6.00 17.21 20.30
CA ASP A 39 -6.37 18.42 19.59
C ASP A 39 -7.60 18.21 18.71
N PHE A 40 -7.65 17.11 17.95
CA PHE A 40 -8.80 16.78 17.09
C PHE A 40 -10.07 16.58 17.93
N TYR A 41 -9.96 15.93 19.06
CA TYR A 41 -11.10 15.74 19.96
C TYR A 41 -11.62 17.08 20.51
N ALA A 42 -10.71 18.00 20.86
CA ALA A 42 -11.09 19.34 21.32
C ALA A 42 -11.72 20.17 20.18
N LEU A 43 -11.15 20.12 18.97
CA LEU A 43 -11.70 20.80 17.79
C LEU A 43 -13.07 20.26 17.38
N LEU A 44 -13.27 18.93 17.45
CA LEU A 44 -14.55 18.28 17.21
C LEU A 44 -15.63 18.77 18.19
N LYS A 45 -15.30 18.84 19.49
CA LYS A 45 -16.23 19.37 20.51
C LYS A 45 -16.56 20.85 20.24
N HIS A 46 -15.56 21.64 19.91
CA HIS A 46 -15.74 23.06 19.60
C HIS A 46 -16.66 23.26 18.37
N GLU A 47 -16.47 22.49 17.31
CA GLU A 47 -17.30 22.55 16.09
C GLU A 47 -18.76 22.15 16.35
N ASN A 48 -19.02 21.37 17.40
CA ASN A 48 -20.36 20.93 17.82
C ASN A 48 -20.91 21.70 19.03
N ASP A 49 -20.36 22.85 19.38
CA ASP A 49 -20.78 23.71 20.51
C ASP A 49 -20.82 22.98 21.88
N ILE A 50 -20.02 21.92 22.05
CA ILE A 50 -19.99 21.14 23.31
C ILE A 50 -19.03 21.77 24.31
N GLU A 51 -17.88 22.25 23.85
CA GLU A 51 -16.83 22.80 24.71
C GLU A 51 -16.00 23.79 23.91
N VAL A 52 -15.69 24.95 24.50
CA VAL A 52 -14.77 25.92 23.92
C VAL A 52 -13.40 25.72 24.54
N VAL A 53 -12.41 25.41 23.71
CA VAL A 53 -10.99 25.34 24.13
C VAL A 53 -10.32 26.63 23.71
N ASP A 54 -9.98 27.47 24.68
CA ASP A 54 -9.31 28.73 24.42
C ASP A 54 -7.95 28.52 23.70
N GLY A 55 -7.79 29.21 22.58
CA GLY A 55 -6.53 29.25 21.82
C GLY A 55 -6.31 28.10 20.83
N LEU A 56 -7.15 27.06 20.80
CA LEU A 56 -7.04 26.00 19.79
C LEU A 56 -7.97 26.30 18.61
N GLN A 57 -7.37 26.52 17.44
CA GLN A 57 -8.09 26.74 16.19
C GLN A 57 -7.68 25.69 15.16
N ALA A 58 -8.64 25.21 14.37
CA ALA A 58 -8.36 24.35 13.24
C ALA A 58 -7.58 25.14 12.19
N ASN A 59 -6.51 24.53 11.69
CA ASN A 59 -5.77 25.03 10.54
C ASN A 59 -6.01 24.07 9.36
N PRO A 60 -7.03 24.33 8.52
CA PRO A 60 -7.44 23.39 7.50
C PRO A 60 -6.42 23.23 6.38
N LEU A 61 -6.42 22.06 5.73
CA LEU A 61 -5.65 21.84 4.52
C LEU A 61 -6.03 22.88 3.47
N SER A 62 -5.01 23.53 2.89
CA SER A 62 -5.14 24.56 1.84
C SER A 62 -4.10 24.34 0.74
N ALA A 63 -4.21 25.10 -0.35
CA ALA A 63 -3.27 25.04 -1.47
C ALA A 63 -1.80 25.32 -1.05
N ASP A 64 -1.61 26.16 -0.04
CA ASP A 64 -0.26 26.51 0.47
C ASP A 64 0.47 25.32 1.10
N HIS A 65 -0.27 24.30 1.54
CA HIS A 65 0.30 23.09 2.11
C HIS A 65 0.66 22.04 1.05
N ILE A 66 0.20 22.26 -0.20
CA ILE A 66 0.55 21.39 -1.32
C ILE A 66 1.87 21.85 -1.90
N PRO A 67 2.90 20.99 -1.97
CA PRO A 67 4.18 21.38 -2.52
C PRO A 67 4.01 21.98 -3.92
N ALA A 68 4.41 23.25 -4.09
CA ALA A 68 4.44 23.89 -5.38
C ALA A 68 5.53 23.21 -6.23
N GLY A 69 5.13 22.48 -7.25
CA GLY A 69 6.03 21.63 -8.02
C GLY A 69 6.32 20.35 -7.23
N GLY A 70 5.32 19.49 -7.10
CA GLY A 70 5.58 18.13 -6.65
C GLY A 70 6.74 17.59 -7.49
N GLU A 71 7.79 17.08 -6.84
CA GLU A 71 8.72 16.18 -7.49
C GLU A 71 7.87 15.27 -8.34
N ALA A 72 8.15 15.21 -9.64
CA ALA A 72 7.31 14.49 -10.61
C ALA A 72 7.04 13.13 -9.97
N ALA A 73 5.77 12.90 -9.60
CA ALA A 73 5.42 11.78 -8.74
C ALA A 73 6.12 10.54 -9.29
N LEU A 74 6.92 9.88 -8.48
CA LEU A 74 7.73 8.76 -8.92
C LEU A 74 6.79 7.76 -9.61
N SER A 75 6.91 7.67 -10.93
CA SER A 75 6.14 6.72 -11.71
C SER A 75 6.85 5.37 -11.63
N VAL A 76 6.22 4.41 -10.98
CA VAL A 76 6.75 3.05 -10.88
C VAL A 76 5.84 2.11 -11.66
N THR A 77 6.41 1.43 -12.65
CA THR A 77 5.71 0.41 -13.44
C THR A 77 6.43 -0.92 -13.27
N LEU A 78 5.75 -1.90 -12.69
CA LEU A 78 6.29 -3.25 -12.56
C LEU A 78 6.36 -3.92 -13.93
N LYS A 79 7.55 -4.40 -14.32
CA LYS A 79 7.82 -5.05 -15.61
C LYS A 79 7.81 -6.57 -15.50
N SER A 80 8.49 -7.09 -14.50
CA SER A 80 8.58 -8.54 -14.31
C SER A 80 8.93 -8.93 -12.88
N MET A 81 8.66 -10.19 -12.59
CA MET A 81 9.13 -10.89 -11.40
C MET A 81 9.79 -12.20 -11.85
N SER A 82 11.02 -12.44 -11.42
CA SER A 82 11.87 -13.58 -11.81
C SER A 82 12.65 -14.13 -10.63
N ASP A 83 13.45 -15.15 -10.88
CA ASP A 83 14.39 -15.76 -9.93
C ASP A 83 13.76 -16.09 -8.59
N LEU A 84 12.55 -16.68 -8.63
CA LEU A 84 11.88 -17.13 -7.41
C LEU A 84 12.60 -18.33 -6.84
N GLU A 85 13.13 -18.17 -5.63
CA GLU A 85 13.76 -19.25 -4.86
C GLU A 85 12.93 -19.56 -3.60
N ASN A 86 12.78 -20.82 -3.27
CA ASN A 86 12.03 -21.28 -2.08
C ASN A 86 10.60 -20.74 -1.98
N VAL A 87 9.93 -20.61 -3.10
CA VAL A 87 8.53 -20.20 -3.21
C VAL A 87 7.72 -21.34 -3.78
N ASN A 88 7.05 -22.11 -2.93
CA ASN A 88 6.37 -23.36 -3.31
C ASN A 88 7.32 -24.25 -4.17
N ARG A 89 6.77 -24.87 -5.23
CA ARG A 89 7.53 -25.65 -6.23
C ARG A 89 7.60 -24.91 -7.57
N ILE A 90 7.85 -23.59 -7.53
CA ILE A 90 8.06 -22.83 -8.77
C ILE A 90 9.39 -23.23 -9.37
N MET A 91 9.37 -23.57 -10.66
CA MET A 91 10.57 -24.00 -11.37
C MET A 91 11.55 -22.83 -11.52
N PRO A 92 12.87 -23.07 -11.40
CA PRO A 92 13.87 -22.04 -11.68
C PRO A 92 13.76 -21.47 -13.09
N GLY A 93 14.16 -20.21 -13.26
CA GLY A 93 14.19 -19.56 -14.57
C GLY A 93 12.82 -19.10 -15.10
N GLN A 94 11.77 -19.21 -14.31
CA GLN A 94 10.46 -18.66 -14.69
C GLN A 94 10.44 -17.14 -14.54
N VAL A 95 9.89 -16.46 -15.55
CA VAL A 95 9.69 -15.01 -15.56
C VAL A 95 8.22 -14.71 -15.73
N LEU A 96 7.65 -13.98 -14.77
CA LEU A 96 6.31 -13.44 -14.87
C LEU A 96 6.42 -12.00 -15.35
N SER A 97 5.98 -11.72 -16.57
CA SER A 97 6.03 -10.40 -17.18
C SER A 97 4.70 -9.67 -17.01
N PHE A 98 4.76 -8.35 -16.89
CA PHE A 98 3.62 -7.45 -16.78
C PHE A 98 3.70 -6.41 -17.90
N GLU A 99 2.59 -6.15 -18.57
CA GLU A 99 2.49 -5.10 -19.57
C GLU A 99 2.51 -3.70 -18.91
N GLU A 100 3.13 -2.74 -19.58
CA GLU A 100 3.23 -1.38 -19.07
C GLU A 100 1.89 -0.65 -19.05
N LYS A 101 1.02 -1.00 -19.98
CA LYS A 101 -0.30 -0.37 -20.15
C LYS A 101 -1.36 -1.44 -20.37
N GLY A 102 -2.54 -1.18 -19.85
CA GLY A 102 -3.66 -2.11 -20.00
C GLY A 102 -3.72 -3.16 -18.87
N VAL A 103 -4.17 -4.37 -19.20
CA VAL A 103 -4.39 -5.47 -18.27
C VAL A 103 -3.57 -6.68 -18.67
N THR A 104 -2.80 -7.21 -17.74
CA THR A 104 -2.14 -8.52 -17.88
C THR A 104 -2.94 -9.58 -17.16
N VAL A 105 -3.45 -10.56 -17.89
CA VAL A 105 -4.19 -11.69 -17.32
C VAL A 105 -3.27 -12.90 -17.19
N ILE A 106 -3.11 -13.40 -15.96
CA ILE A 106 -2.28 -14.56 -15.67
C ILE A 106 -3.17 -15.77 -15.44
N TYR A 107 -3.13 -16.70 -16.37
CA TYR A 107 -3.89 -17.95 -16.33
C TYR A 107 -2.98 -19.14 -16.06
N GLY A 108 -3.52 -20.16 -15.40
CA GLY A 108 -2.81 -21.42 -15.16
C GLY A 108 -3.70 -22.40 -14.40
N GLY A 109 -3.52 -23.70 -14.62
CA GLY A 109 -4.22 -24.76 -13.91
C GLY A 109 -3.96 -24.75 -12.39
N ASN A 110 -4.69 -25.60 -11.66
CA ASN A 110 -4.40 -25.80 -10.23
C ASN A 110 -3.00 -26.39 -10.06
N GLY A 111 -2.25 -25.88 -9.10
CA GLY A 111 -0.85 -26.29 -8.90
C GLY A 111 0.19 -25.55 -9.75
N ALA A 112 -0.21 -24.69 -10.70
CA ALA A 112 0.72 -23.94 -11.56
C ALA A 112 1.55 -22.85 -10.84
N GLY A 113 1.44 -22.71 -9.51
CA GLY A 113 2.23 -21.77 -8.73
C GLY A 113 1.64 -20.35 -8.59
N LYS A 114 0.45 -20.06 -9.15
CA LYS A 114 -0.19 -18.72 -9.10
C LYS A 114 -0.20 -18.10 -7.70
N SER A 115 -0.61 -18.87 -6.69
CA SER A 115 -0.64 -18.41 -5.29
C SER A 115 0.74 -18.10 -4.73
N GLY A 116 1.80 -18.74 -5.21
CA GLY A 116 3.18 -18.43 -4.84
C GLY A 116 3.59 -17.05 -5.31
N TYR A 117 3.33 -16.74 -6.59
CA TYR A 117 3.57 -15.40 -7.15
C TYR A 117 2.78 -14.32 -6.41
N ALA A 118 1.48 -14.55 -6.18
CA ALA A 118 0.63 -13.60 -5.46
C ALA A 118 1.12 -13.32 -4.04
N ARG A 119 1.54 -14.34 -3.29
CA ARG A 119 2.10 -14.17 -1.94
C ARG A 119 3.40 -13.37 -1.96
N VAL A 120 4.30 -13.64 -2.90
CA VAL A 120 5.55 -12.85 -3.03
C VAL A 120 5.22 -11.39 -3.31
N LEU A 121 4.30 -11.08 -4.24
CA LEU A 121 3.84 -9.72 -4.51
C LEU A 121 3.29 -9.04 -3.25
N LYS A 122 2.44 -9.71 -2.49
CA LYS A 122 1.88 -9.18 -1.24
C LYS A 122 2.93 -8.85 -0.19
N HIS A 123 3.98 -9.67 -0.07
CA HIS A 123 5.05 -9.46 0.90
C HIS A 123 6.07 -8.40 0.47
N ALA A 124 6.33 -8.28 -0.83
CA ALA A 124 7.32 -7.35 -1.38
C ALA A 124 6.74 -5.97 -1.72
N CYS A 125 5.46 -5.89 -2.08
CA CYS A 125 4.77 -4.67 -2.51
C CYS A 125 3.80 -4.16 -1.42
N ARG A 126 3.07 -3.09 -1.74
CA ARG A 126 2.06 -2.54 -0.84
C ARG A 126 0.77 -3.37 -0.91
N ALA A 127 0.54 -4.20 0.09
CA ALA A 127 -0.71 -4.93 0.29
C ALA A 127 -1.31 -4.58 1.65
N ARG A 128 -2.63 -4.49 1.72
CA ARG A 128 -3.35 -4.29 3.00
C ARG A 128 -3.21 -5.49 3.91
N ASP A 129 -3.33 -6.68 3.32
CA ASP A 129 -3.11 -7.95 3.99
C ASP A 129 -1.98 -8.70 3.28
N ARG A 130 -0.92 -9.01 4.00
CA ARG A 130 0.19 -9.80 3.46
C ARG A 130 -0.17 -11.27 3.28
N GLY A 131 -1.28 -11.72 3.87
CA GLY A 131 -1.71 -13.10 3.83
C GLY A 131 -0.81 -14.02 4.67
N GLY A 132 -0.95 -15.33 4.40
CA GLY A 132 -0.18 -16.35 5.09
C GLY A 132 1.30 -16.39 4.69
N GLU A 133 2.05 -17.18 5.41
CA GLU A 133 3.46 -17.44 5.15
C GLU A 133 3.72 -17.97 3.72
N ILE A 134 4.82 -17.56 3.13
CA ILE A 134 5.28 -18.11 1.85
C ILE A 134 5.88 -19.48 2.11
N LEU A 135 5.19 -20.51 1.62
CA LEU A 135 5.65 -21.88 1.77
C LEU A 135 6.87 -22.14 0.89
N GLY A 136 7.86 -22.82 1.44
CA GLY A 136 9.03 -23.28 0.71
C GLY A 136 8.73 -24.45 -0.23
N ASP A 137 9.75 -24.89 -0.96
CA ASP A 137 9.67 -26.09 -1.78
C ASP A 137 9.70 -27.35 -0.89
N VAL A 138 8.55 -28.00 -0.75
CA VAL A 138 8.38 -29.21 0.07
C VAL A 138 9.23 -30.40 -0.42
N THR A 139 9.75 -30.34 -1.64
CA THR A 139 10.63 -31.41 -2.17
C THR A 139 12.08 -31.22 -1.76
N LYS A 140 12.45 -30.06 -1.24
CA LYS A 140 13.77 -29.79 -0.68
C LYS A 140 13.74 -30.08 0.81
N ALA A 141 14.78 -30.71 1.31
CA ALA A 141 14.90 -30.99 2.76
C ALA A 141 14.78 -29.69 3.55
N ALA A 142 13.99 -29.70 4.64
CA ALA A 142 13.69 -28.52 5.47
C ALA A 142 14.95 -27.83 6.02
N VAL A 143 16.05 -28.57 6.17
CA VAL A 143 17.35 -28.07 6.62
C VAL A 143 18.12 -27.55 5.39
N GLY A 144 18.17 -26.21 5.23
CA GLY A 144 18.98 -25.58 4.19
C GLY A 144 18.20 -24.99 3.00
N ALA A 145 16.88 -25.06 2.98
CA ALA A 145 16.08 -24.50 1.88
C ALA A 145 16.23 -22.96 1.72
N GLY A 146 16.71 -22.26 2.74
CA GLY A 146 16.88 -20.81 2.73
C GLY A 146 15.56 -20.05 2.81
N LYS A 147 15.63 -18.73 2.81
CA LYS A 147 14.43 -17.86 2.80
C LYS A 147 13.88 -17.70 1.38
N PRO A 148 12.55 -17.51 1.24
CA PRO A 148 11.95 -17.11 -0.03
C PRO A 148 12.60 -15.84 -0.58
N LYS A 149 12.93 -15.85 -1.89
CA LYS A 149 13.53 -14.72 -2.61
C LYS A 149 12.84 -14.51 -3.95
N ALA A 150 12.94 -13.30 -4.46
CA ALA A 150 12.50 -12.94 -5.80
C ALA A 150 13.28 -11.72 -6.31
N THR A 151 13.38 -11.62 -7.63
CA THR A 151 13.92 -10.47 -8.34
C THR A 151 12.76 -9.74 -9.03
N PHE A 152 12.68 -8.43 -8.84
CA PHE A 152 11.69 -7.57 -9.48
C PHE A 152 12.38 -6.63 -10.44
N THR A 153 11.86 -6.48 -11.64
CA THR A 153 12.25 -5.42 -12.58
C THR A 153 11.11 -4.42 -12.66
N ALA A 154 11.39 -3.16 -12.39
CA ALA A 154 10.42 -2.08 -12.51
C ALA A 154 11.02 -0.90 -13.25
N SER A 155 10.18 -0.14 -13.96
CA SER A 155 10.53 1.13 -14.57
C SER A 155 10.23 2.26 -13.62
N LEU A 156 11.24 3.07 -13.27
CA LEU A 156 11.14 4.27 -12.47
C LEU A 156 11.31 5.48 -13.40
N ASN A 157 10.26 6.27 -13.56
CA ASN A 157 10.26 7.39 -14.50
C ASN A 157 10.79 7.03 -15.90
N GLY A 158 10.46 5.83 -16.38
CA GLY A 158 10.91 5.33 -17.70
C GLY A 158 12.25 4.57 -17.70
N VAL A 159 13.00 4.57 -16.58
CA VAL A 159 14.28 3.85 -16.47
C VAL A 159 14.07 2.51 -15.77
N ALA A 160 14.46 1.42 -16.43
CA ALA A 160 14.35 0.08 -15.86
C ALA A 160 15.41 -0.13 -14.74
N GLN A 161 14.96 -0.64 -13.60
CA GLN A 161 15.81 -1.01 -12.46
C GLN A 161 15.42 -2.38 -11.93
N THR A 162 16.40 -3.06 -11.35
CA THR A 162 16.23 -4.40 -10.76
C THR A 162 16.34 -4.33 -9.24
N PHE A 163 15.42 -4.99 -8.56
CA PHE A 163 15.33 -5.03 -7.11
C PHE A 163 15.32 -6.49 -6.63
N HIS A 164 16.17 -6.79 -5.66
CA HIS A 164 16.17 -8.10 -5.02
C HIS A 164 15.42 -8.04 -3.70
N TRP A 165 14.53 -8.99 -3.51
CA TRP A 165 13.74 -9.13 -2.30
C TRP A 165 14.00 -10.48 -1.62
N THR A 166 14.04 -10.49 -0.30
CA THR A 166 14.15 -11.69 0.52
C THR A 166 13.11 -11.62 1.64
N SER A 167 12.43 -12.73 1.90
CA SER A 167 11.42 -12.80 2.96
C SER A 167 12.00 -12.45 4.33
N GLY A 168 11.30 -11.59 5.07
CA GLY A 168 11.74 -11.08 6.38
C GLY A 168 12.77 -9.97 6.33
N SER A 169 13.15 -9.46 5.14
CA SER A 169 13.89 -8.20 4.99
C SER A 169 12.93 -7.03 4.75
N VAL A 170 13.42 -5.81 4.94
CA VAL A 170 12.70 -4.60 4.54
C VAL A 170 12.61 -4.58 3.02
N PRO A 171 11.40 -4.53 2.42
CA PRO A 171 11.26 -4.46 0.98
C PRO A 171 11.89 -3.19 0.40
N PRO A 172 12.38 -3.22 -0.85
CA PRO A 172 12.80 -2.02 -1.56
C PRO A 172 11.67 -0.96 -1.56
N PRO A 173 11.95 0.29 -1.15
CA PRO A 173 10.90 1.33 -1.01
C PRO A 173 10.14 1.58 -2.33
N GLN A 174 10.78 1.40 -3.46
CA GLN A 174 10.16 1.56 -4.78
C GLN A 174 9.01 0.58 -5.04
N LEU A 175 9.08 -0.62 -4.46
CA LEU A 175 8.01 -1.61 -4.59
C LEU A 175 6.73 -1.23 -3.79
N SER A 176 6.83 -0.30 -2.84
CA SER A 176 5.67 0.23 -2.12
C SER A 176 4.72 1.04 -3.01
N TYR A 177 5.18 1.49 -4.17
CA TYR A 177 4.33 2.15 -5.18
C TYR A 177 3.46 1.16 -5.98
N VAL A 178 3.75 -0.13 -5.89
CA VAL A 178 2.93 -1.19 -6.50
C VAL A 178 1.90 -1.67 -5.48
N SER A 179 0.61 -1.43 -5.75
CA SER A 179 -0.47 -1.87 -4.88
C SER A 179 -0.98 -3.25 -5.28
N VAL A 180 -1.15 -4.12 -4.30
CA VAL A 180 -1.66 -5.49 -4.47
C VAL A 180 -2.98 -5.62 -3.72
N PHE A 181 -4.04 -5.99 -4.45
CA PHE A 181 -5.38 -6.24 -3.93
C PHE A 181 -5.71 -7.72 -4.03
N ASP A 182 -6.40 -8.27 -3.05
CA ASP A 182 -6.83 -9.66 -3.03
C ASP A 182 -8.32 -9.76 -2.65
N ARG A 183 -8.96 -10.80 -3.11
CA ARG A 183 -10.36 -11.10 -2.87
C ARG A 183 -10.72 -11.20 -1.36
N SER A 184 -9.78 -11.58 -0.51
CA SER A 184 -9.99 -11.62 0.94
C SER A 184 -10.29 -10.25 1.56
N GLU A 185 -10.01 -9.15 0.85
CA GLU A 185 -10.28 -7.79 1.32
C GLU A 185 -11.75 -7.39 1.17
N GLU A 186 -12.50 -8.03 0.28
CA GLU A 186 -13.92 -7.74 0.06
C GLU A 186 -14.84 -8.33 1.15
N HIS A 187 -14.44 -9.43 1.79
CA HIS A 187 -15.29 -10.14 2.76
C HIS A 187 -15.31 -9.57 4.18
N THR A 188 -14.42 -8.63 4.52
CA THR A 188 -14.38 -8.04 5.89
C THR A 188 -15.35 -6.88 6.08
N SER A 189 -15.92 -6.32 5.02
CA SER A 189 -16.87 -5.21 5.12
C SER A 189 -18.35 -5.62 5.13
N GLU A 190 -18.69 -6.85 4.73
CA GLU A 190 -20.09 -7.30 4.62
C GLU A 190 -20.63 -8.07 5.84
N LEU A 191 -19.80 -8.45 6.81
CA LEU A 191 -20.21 -9.34 7.91
C LEU A 191 -20.48 -8.66 9.24
N GLN A 192 -20.77 -7.35 9.28
CA GLN A 192 -21.15 -6.67 10.52
C GLN A 192 -22.52 -5.97 10.46
N SER A 193 -23.51 -6.64 9.90
CA SER A 193 -24.89 -6.33 10.27
C SER A 193 -25.30 -7.29 11.40
N PRO A 194 -25.52 -6.79 12.63
CA PRO A 194 -26.06 -7.66 13.69
C PRO A 194 -27.46 -8.15 13.26
N PRO A 195 -27.82 -9.40 13.57
CA PRO A 195 -29.16 -9.87 13.28
C PRO A 195 -30.16 -8.99 14.03
N LEU A 196 -31.14 -8.46 13.31
CA LEU A 196 -32.30 -7.79 13.89
C LEU A 196 -33.05 -8.81 14.76
N SER A 197 -33.04 -8.59 16.06
CA SER A 197 -33.89 -9.28 17.03
C SER A 197 -35.28 -8.65 17.09
#